data_e6d4d0f5a0ba9b0fe25ddaf39cfd2420
#
_entry.id   e6d4d0f5a0ba9b0fe25ddaf39cfd2420
#
_cell.length_a   1.000
_cell.length_b   1.000
_cell.length_c   1.000
_cell.angle_alpha   90.00
_cell.angle_beta   90.00
_cell.angle_gamma   90.00
#
_symmetry.space_group_name_H-M   'P 1'
#
loop_
_entity.id
_entity.type
_entity.pdbx_description
1 polymer ?
#
loop_
_entity_poly.entity_id
_entity_poly.type
_entity_poly.pdbx_seq_one_letter_code
_entity_poly.pdbx_strand_id
1 'polypeptide(L)'
;MKCLLPYLLIVLCFSCKNEPPLFESLSPKETNLYFQNQLSETTSLNILNYLYYYNGAGVAAGDFNNDGLVDLYFTANQSKDHLYLNIGGFKFKDITTAANIDNTSPWTTGVTTVDINNDGLLDIYVCKIGNYNTITGHNLLFVNNGIDKDGIPIFTEEAERYGLDLRSFSTQSAFFDMDKDGDLDLFVLNHSLHPNSNYGKGDNSNLIDDISGDKLLENIDGKFIDITSQSGIFQGKIGYGLGLSISDINNDGYPDIYVG
;
A
#
# COMPACT_ATOMS: atom_id res chain seq x y z
N MET A 1 33.19 47.91 55.99
CA MET A 1 32.96 47.61 54.58
C MET A 1 32.94 46.08 54.39
N LYS A 2 31.75 45.49 54.40
CA LYS A 2 31.59 44.01 54.32
C LYS A 2 30.82 43.72 53.09
N CYS A 3 31.38 42.85 52.28
CA CYS A 3 30.90 42.11 51.13
C CYS A 3 29.41 42.14 50.82
N LEU A 4 29.08 42.71 49.66
CA LEU A 4 27.82 42.63 48.97
C LEU A 4 28.09 42.11 47.54
N LEU A 5 28.56 40.87 47.42
CA LEU A 5 28.81 40.31 46.10
C LEU A 5 28.73 38.76 46.07
N PRO A 6 27.59 38.15 46.37
CA PRO A 6 27.31 36.86 45.75
C PRO A 6 25.86 36.63 45.26
N TYR A 7 25.03 37.65 45.11
CA TYR A 7 23.60 37.43 44.68
C TYR A 7 23.30 37.75 43.23
N LEU A 8 24.30 37.95 42.39
CA LEU A 8 24.07 38.32 40.97
C LEU A 8 24.38 37.21 39.96
N LEU A 9 24.41 35.96 40.36
CA LEU A 9 24.82 34.86 39.44
C LEU A 9 23.80 33.74 39.32
N ILE A 10 22.51 33.94 39.62
CA ILE A 10 21.49 32.86 39.58
C ILE A 10 20.34 33.11 38.61
N VAL A 11 20.38 34.12 37.76
CA VAL A 11 19.21 34.48 36.91
C VAL A 11 19.47 34.22 35.41
N LEU A 12 20.45 33.45 35.00
CA LEU A 12 20.76 33.25 33.55
C LEU A 12 20.57 31.85 32.99
N CYS A 13 19.79 30.96 33.63
CA CYS A 13 19.64 29.58 33.14
C CYS A 13 18.21 29.13 32.84
N PHE A 14 17.26 30.00 32.53
CA PHE A 14 15.93 29.55 32.13
C PHE A 14 15.46 30.30 30.86
N SER A 15 16.11 30.05 29.74
CA SER A 15 15.54 30.37 28.41
C SER A 15 15.88 29.27 27.43
N CYS A 16 15.59 28.00 27.75
CA CYS A 16 15.27 27.04 26.68
C CYS A 16 13.80 27.28 26.34
N LYS A 17 13.53 28.02 25.28
CA LYS A 17 12.26 27.92 24.60
C LYS A 17 12.21 26.47 24.09
N ASN A 18 11.39 25.63 24.71
CA ASN A 18 10.95 24.38 24.09
C ASN A 18 10.13 24.80 22.88
N GLU A 19 10.75 24.84 21.72
CA GLU A 19 10.00 24.89 20.47
C GLU A 19 9.08 23.67 20.46
N PRO A 20 7.79 23.84 20.15
CA PRO A 20 6.89 22.69 20.06
C PRO A 20 7.44 21.71 19.03
N PRO A 21 7.35 20.40 19.26
CA PRO A 21 7.82 19.41 18.29
C PRO A 21 7.07 19.62 16.96
N LEU A 22 7.78 19.45 15.84
CA LEU A 22 7.19 19.55 14.50
C LEU A 22 6.12 18.48 14.27
N PHE A 23 6.26 17.32 14.92
CA PHE A 23 5.32 16.22 14.90
C PHE A 23 4.95 15.82 16.32
N GLU A 24 3.67 15.53 16.52
CA GLU A 24 3.13 15.02 17.78
C GLU A 24 2.61 13.60 17.57
N SER A 25 2.93 12.69 18.50
CA SER A 25 2.41 11.32 18.48
C SER A 25 1.07 11.27 19.19
N LEU A 26 0.02 11.01 18.43
CA LEU A 26 -1.34 10.86 18.98
C LEU A 26 -1.57 9.41 19.43
N SER A 27 -2.21 9.24 20.57
CA SER A 27 -2.56 7.92 21.10
C SER A 27 -3.82 7.35 20.44
N PRO A 28 -4.02 6.01 20.42
CA PRO A 28 -5.26 5.40 19.92
C PRO A 28 -6.53 5.91 20.64
N LYS A 29 -6.42 6.34 21.90
CA LYS A 29 -7.56 6.94 22.63
C LYS A 29 -7.95 8.32 22.12
N GLU A 30 -6.99 9.06 21.60
CA GLU A 30 -7.22 10.39 21.03
C GLU A 30 -7.79 10.28 19.63
N THR A 31 -7.33 9.29 18.85
CA THR A 31 -7.69 9.14 17.44
C THR A 31 -8.81 8.13 17.18
N ASN A 32 -9.11 7.23 18.12
CA ASN A 32 -9.94 6.03 17.94
C ASN A 32 -9.36 5.03 16.91
N LEU A 33 -8.07 5.15 16.54
CA LEU A 33 -7.37 4.24 15.67
C LEU A 33 -6.74 3.12 16.50
N TYR A 34 -7.31 1.91 16.43
CA TYR A 34 -6.87 0.74 17.20
C TYR A 34 -6.32 -0.38 16.31
N PHE A 35 -6.05 -0.07 15.03
CA PHE A 35 -5.49 -1.05 14.10
C PHE A 35 -4.11 -1.55 14.56
N GLN A 36 -3.91 -2.84 14.43
CA GLN A 36 -2.63 -3.49 14.70
C GLN A 36 -2.44 -4.65 13.72
N ASN A 37 -1.41 -4.60 12.87
CA ASN A 37 -1.00 -5.74 12.04
C ASN A 37 -0.21 -6.74 12.90
N GLN A 38 -0.92 -7.65 13.56
CA GLN A 38 -0.34 -8.64 14.45
C GLN A 38 0.02 -9.92 13.69
N LEU A 39 1.27 -10.37 13.84
CA LEU A 39 1.77 -11.60 13.23
C LEU A 39 1.95 -12.70 14.28
N SER A 40 1.67 -13.94 13.88
CA SER A 40 1.88 -15.14 14.70
C SER A 40 2.55 -16.20 13.84
N GLU A 41 3.81 -16.51 14.14
CA GLU A 41 4.58 -17.53 13.43
C GLU A 41 4.02 -18.93 13.66
N THR A 42 4.11 -19.75 12.61
CA THR A 42 3.80 -21.18 12.65
C THR A 42 4.98 -21.97 12.07
N THR A 43 4.96 -23.28 12.21
CA THR A 43 5.98 -24.15 11.61
C THR A 43 5.99 -24.09 10.08
N SER A 44 4.86 -23.77 9.45
CA SER A 44 4.72 -23.70 8.00
C SER A 44 4.80 -22.28 7.44
N LEU A 45 4.67 -21.25 8.28
CA LEU A 45 4.69 -19.85 7.87
C LEU A 45 5.45 -19.00 8.90
N ASN A 46 6.69 -18.65 8.60
CA ASN A 46 7.61 -17.87 9.42
C ASN A 46 8.71 -17.29 8.54
N ILE A 47 9.63 -16.53 9.11
CA ILE A 47 10.70 -15.86 8.37
C ILE A 47 11.64 -16.82 7.62
N LEU A 48 11.79 -18.07 8.04
CA LEU A 48 12.68 -19.04 7.39
C LEU A 48 12.07 -19.59 6.10
N ASN A 49 10.75 -19.72 6.04
CA ASN A 49 10.06 -20.20 4.83
C ASN A 49 9.57 -19.04 3.95
N TYR A 50 9.30 -17.86 4.53
CA TYR A 50 8.80 -16.70 3.81
C TYR A 50 9.61 -15.47 4.21
N LEU A 51 10.57 -15.06 3.36
CA LEU A 51 11.51 -13.98 3.67
C LEU A 51 10.83 -12.65 3.96
N TYR A 52 9.67 -12.39 3.35
CA TYR A 52 8.90 -11.15 3.50
C TYR A 52 7.92 -11.18 4.68
N TYR A 53 8.07 -12.14 5.61
CA TYR A 53 7.16 -12.34 6.72
C TYR A 53 6.98 -11.10 7.61
N TYR A 54 8.05 -10.34 7.83
CA TYR A 54 8.06 -9.13 8.67
C TYR A 54 8.10 -7.81 7.89
N ASN A 55 7.86 -7.81 6.58
CA ASN A 55 7.89 -6.58 5.79
C ASN A 55 6.73 -5.62 6.10
N GLY A 56 5.74 -6.09 6.85
CA GLY A 56 4.58 -5.29 7.20
C GLY A 56 3.49 -5.35 6.13
N ALA A 57 2.66 -4.33 6.14
CA ALA A 57 1.54 -4.16 5.25
C ALA A 57 1.43 -2.68 4.83
N GLY A 58 0.46 -2.32 4.01
CA GLY A 58 0.31 -1.00 3.43
C GLY A 58 -0.68 -0.12 4.18
N VAL A 59 -0.61 1.17 3.88
CA VAL A 59 -1.62 2.15 4.25
C VAL A 59 -1.89 3.06 3.05
N ALA A 60 -3.17 3.28 2.74
CA ALA A 60 -3.61 4.28 1.77
C ALA A 60 -4.40 5.38 2.47
N ALA A 61 -4.29 6.58 1.93
CA ALA A 61 -4.98 7.77 2.40
C ALA A 61 -5.76 8.39 1.24
N GLY A 62 -7.04 8.67 1.44
CA GLY A 62 -7.92 9.25 0.44
C GLY A 62 -9.22 9.73 1.06
N ASP A 63 -9.91 10.63 0.40
CA ASP A 63 -11.25 11.08 0.78
C ASP A 63 -12.26 10.18 0.04
N PHE A 64 -12.70 9.10 0.70
CA PHE A 64 -13.53 8.08 0.05
C PHE A 64 -15.02 8.42 0.03
N ASN A 65 -15.45 9.41 0.82
CA ASN A 65 -16.84 9.87 0.85
C ASN A 65 -17.03 11.29 0.32
N ASN A 66 -15.96 11.94 -0.20
CA ASN A 66 -15.92 13.30 -0.73
C ASN A 66 -16.41 14.35 0.28
N ASP A 67 -16.06 14.22 1.58
CA ASP A 67 -16.40 15.19 2.63
C ASP A 67 -15.28 16.21 2.92
N GLY A 68 -14.14 16.10 2.24
CA GLY A 68 -12.97 16.97 2.38
C GLY A 68 -12.02 16.53 3.50
N LEU A 69 -12.25 15.39 4.16
CA LEU A 69 -11.37 14.83 5.17
C LEU A 69 -10.69 13.58 4.62
N VAL A 70 -9.42 13.39 4.99
CA VAL A 70 -8.66 12.23 4.51
C VAL A 70 -8.94 11.02 5.40
N ASP A 71 -9.45 9.96 4.80
CA ASP A 71 -9.69 8.66 5.39
C ASP A 71 -8.46 7.76 5.27
N LEU A 72 -8.45 6.62 5.98
CA LEU A 72 -7.31 5.70 6.01
C LEU A 72 -7.77 4.26 5.77
N TYR A 73 -7.10 3.59 4.82
CA TYR A 73 -7.23 2.15 4.61
C TYR A 73 -5.93 1.45 5.03
N PHE A 74 -6.03 0.46 5.92
CA PHE A 74 -4.90 -0.35 6.37
C PHE A 74 -5.03 -1.77 5.88
N THR A 75 -4.01 -2.28 5.22
CA THR A 75 -3.88 -3.70 4.90
C THR A 75 -3.25 -4.46 6.05
N ALA A 76 -3.49 -5.79 6.11
CA ALA A 76 -2.97 -6.64 7.17
C ALA A 76 -2.56 -8.03 6.66
N ASN A 77 -1.49 -8.61 7.22
CA ASN A 77 -0.97 -9.89 6.75
C ASN A 77 -1.79 -11.08 7.26
N GLN A 78 -2.11 -11.14 8.54
CA GLN A 78 -2.81 -12.27 9.18
C GLN A 78 -4.18 -11.92 9.78
N SER A 79 -4.52 -10.63 9.82
CA SER A 79 -5.83 -10.13 10.23
C SER A 79 -6.58 -9.56 9.02
N LYS A 80 -7.77 -9.03 9.25
CA LYS A 80 -8.54 -8.31 8.23
C LYS A 80 -7.95 -6.93 7.98
N ASP A 81 -8.14 -6.43 6.78
CA ASP A 81 -7.90 -5.03 6.45
C ASP A 81 -8.96 -4.15 7.12
N HIS A 82 -8.65 -2.87 7.31
CA HIS A 82 -9.55 -1.93 7.95
C HIS A 82 -9.64 -0.62 7.19
N LEU A 83 -10.87 -0.12 7.02
CA LEU A 83 -11.18 1.21 6.52
C LEU A 83 -11.69 2.10 7.65
N TYR A 84 -11.01 3.22 7.84
CA TYR A 84 -11.31 4.20 8.88
C TYR A 84 -11.75 5.53 8.26
N LEU A 85 -13.00 5.92 8.51
CA LEU A 85 -13.52 7.21 8.13
C LEU A 85 -13.03 8.29 9.10
N ASN A 86 -12.50 9.39 8.58
CA ASN A 86 -12.12 10.55 9.35
C ASN A 86 -13.37 11.38 9.72
N ILE A 87 -13.64 11.53 10.99
CA ILE A 87 -14.79 12.30 11.49
C ILE A 87 -14.40 13.70 12.02
N GLY A 88 -13.22 14.20 11.60
CA GLY A 88 -12.67 15.48 12.00
C GLY A 88 -11.86 15.44 13.29
N GLY A 89 -10.96 16.43 13.47
CA GLY A 89 -10.14 16.55 14.66
C GLY A 89 -9.20 15.37 14.93
N PHE A 90 -8.69 14.72 13.88
CA PHE A 90 -7.88 13.48 13.94
C PHE A 90 -8.58 12.32 14.66
N LYS A 91 -9.91 12.26 14.58
CA LYS A 91 -10.70 11.14 15.09
C LYS A 91 -11.19 10.29 13.93
N PHE A 92 -11.14 8.98 14.11
CA PHE A 92 -11.51 8.01 13.09
C PHE A 92 -12.59 7.06 13.59
N LYS A 93 -13.40 6.57 12.66
CA LYS A 93 -14.43 5.56 12.88
C LYS A 93 -14.16 4.37 11.97
N ASP A 94 -14.01 3.19 12.53
CA ASP A 94 -13.94 1.95 11.73
C ASP A 94 -15.27 1.72 11.03
N ILE A 95 -15.25 1.73 9.70
CA ILE A 95 -16.41 1.52 8.84
C ILE A 95 -16.27 0.28 7.95
N THR A 96 -15.26 -0.54 8.16
CA THR A 96 -14.89 -1.70 7.31
C THR A 96 -16.11 -2.54 6.91
N THR A 97 -16.87 -2.97 7.90
CA THR A 97 -18.08 -3.79 7.64
C THR A 97 -19.20 -2.98 6.99
N ALA A 98 -19.40 -1.73 7.43
CA ALA A 98 -20.46 -0.87 6.91
C ALA A 98 -20.19 -0.46 5.46
N ALA A 99 -18.92 -0.29 5.10
CA ALA A 99 -18.46 0.03 3.75
C ALA A 99 -18.45 -1.20 2.79
N ASN A 100 -18.86 -2.38 3.27
CA ASN A 100 -18.82 -3.62 2.51
C ASN A 100 -17.40 -4.06 2.07
N ILE A 101 -16.40 -3.69 2.86
CA ILE A 101 -15.03 -4.19 2.68
C ILE A 101 -14.96 -5.59 3.30
N ASP A 102 -15.03 -6.61 2.47
CA ASP A 102 -14.84 -8.01 2.89
C ASP A 102 -13.55 -8.57 2.33
N ASN A 103 -12.50 -8.54 3.14
CA ASN A 103 -11.23 -9.17 2.84
C ASN A 103 -10.94 -10.24 3.90
N THR A 104 -11.48 -11.43 3.67
CA THR A 104 -11.31 -12.58 4.58
C THR A 104 -10.07 -13.41 4.29
N SER A 105 -9.46 -13.24 3.10
CA SER A 105 -8.26 -13.95 2.67
C SER A 105 -7.01 -13.27 3.23
N PRO A 106 -6.09 -14.03 3.85
CA PRO A 106 -4.92 -13.45 4.51
C PRO A 106 -3.87 -12.91 3.52
N TRP A 107 -2.93 -12.17 4.08
CA TRP A 107 -1.69 -11.69 3.48
C TRP A 107 -1.89 -10.61 2.42
N THR A 108 -2.50 -9.53 2.81
CA THR A 108 -2.45 -8.27 2.06
C THR A 108 -1.13 -7.55 2.32
N THR A 109 -0.65 -6.85 1.31
CA THR A 109 0.64 -6.17 1.28
C THR A 109 0.44 -4.68 0.98
N GLY A 110 0.76 -4.21 -0.21
CA GLY A 110 0.53 -2.83 -0.63
C GLY A 110 -0.93 -2.51 -0.91
N VAL A 111 -1.23 -1.23 -0.96
CA VAL A 111 -2.54 -0.69 -1.32
C VAL A 111 -2.37 0.63 -2.05
N THR A 112 -3.19 0.85 -3.08
CA THR A 112 -3.18 2.06 -3.90
C THR A 112 -4.60 2.57 -4.07
N THR A 113 -4.80 3.88 -4.01
CA THR A 113 -6.06 4.54 -4.35
C THR A 113 -6.02 4.98 -5.82
N VAL A 114 -7.13 4.84 -6.49
CA VAL A 114 -7.31 5.19 -7.91
C VAL A 114 -8.77 5.53 -8.15
N ASP A 115 -9.08 6.37 -9.10
CA ASP A 115 -10.41 6.49 -9.70
C ASP A 115 -10.37 5.68 -11.01
N ILE A 116 -10.75 4.40 -10.92
CA ILE A 116 -10.54 3.42 -12.00
C ILE A 116 -11.52 3.59 -13.15
N ASN A 117 -12.68 4.18 -12.89
CA ASN A 117 -13.78 4.33 -13.84
C ASN A 117 -14.05 5.80 -14.20
N ASN A 118 -13.22 6.73 -13.66
CA ASN A 118 -13.28 8.17 -13.87
C ASN A 118 -14.65 8.77 -13.49
N ASP A 119 -15.22 8.30 -12.36
CA ASP A 119 -16.50 8.80 -11.82
C ASP A 119 -16.32 9.85 -10.71
N GLY A 120 -15.08 10.17 -10.34
CA GLY A 120 -14.74 11.16 -9.31
C GLY A 120 -14.75 10.60 -7.90
N LEU A 121 -14.90 9.29 -7.73
CA LEU A 121 -14.80 8.60 -6.45
C LEU A 121 -13.48 7.80 -6.38
N LEU A 122 -12.89 7.75 -5.20
CA LEU A 122 -11.66 6.96 -5.02
C LEU A 122 -11.99 5.49 -4.77
N ASP A 123 -11.41 4.62 -5.60
CA ASP A 123 -11.40 3.18 -5.47
C ASP A 123 -10.14 2.71 -4.74
N ILE A 124 -10.11 1.44 -4.33
CA ILE A 124 -9.01 0.87 -3.56
C ILE A 124 -8.52 -0.41 -4.24
N TYR A 125 -7.28 -0.40 -4.72
CA TYR A 125 -6.61 -1.60 -5.22
C TYR A 125 -5.65 -2.16 -4.18
N VAL A 126 -5.83 -3.45 -3.82
CA VAL A 126 -5.11 -4.13 -2.76
C VAL A 126 -4.24 -5.23 -3.34
N CYS A 127 -2.93 -5.13 -3.13
CA CYS A 127 -1.97 -6.17 -3.47
C CYS A 127 -2.00 -7.31 -2.44
N LYS A 128 -1.89 -8.55 -2.94
CA LYS A 128 -1.90 -9.76 -2.10
C LYS A 128 -0.85 -10.75 -2.55
N ILE A 129 -0.51 -11.62 -1.62
CA ILE A 129 0.27 -12.81 -1.96
C ILE A 129 -0.68 -13.85 -2.55
N GLY A 130 -0.31 -14.35 -3.71
CA GLY A 130 -0.99 -15.46 -4.37
C GLY A 130 -0.90 -16.78 -3.58
N ASN A 131 -0.94 -17.91 -4.26
CA ASN A 131 -0.96 -19.21 -3.59
C ASN A 131 0.44 -19.59 -3.07
N TYR A 132 0.59 -19.63 -1.74
CA TYR A 132 1.81 -20.07 -1.07
C TYR A 132 1.49 -20.75 0.28
N ASN A 133 1.88 -22.02 0.44
CA ASN A 133 1.59 -22.81 1.63
C ASN A 133 0.10 -22.78 1.98
N THR A 134 -0.24 -22.14 3.11
CA THR A 134 -1.62 -21.97 3.58
C THR A 134 -2.26 -20.66 3.14
N ILE A 135 -1.50 -19.80 2.45
CA ILE A 135 -1.99 -18.55 1.90
C ILE A 135 -2.64 -18.83 0.55
N THR A 136 -3.86 -18.35 0.37
CA THR A 136 -4.55 -18.35 -0.92
C THR A 136 -5.14 -16.97 -1.13
N GLY A 137 -4.82 -16.33 -2.26
CA GLY A 137 -5.29 -14.99 -2.51
C GLY A 137 -5.12 -14.55 -3.95
N HIS A 138 -5.67 -13.42 -4.26
CA HIS A 138 -5.50 -12.64 -5.47
C HIS A 138 -5.64 -11.17 -5.11
N ASN A 139 -5.12 -10.28 -5.94
CA ASN A 139 -5.29 -8.85 -5.76
C ASN A 139 -6.78 -8.49 -5.82
N LEU A 140 -7.20 -7.46 -5.07
CA LEU A 140 -8.58 -7.02 -4.98
C LEU A 140 -8.73 -5.61 -5.51
N LEU A 141 -9.87 -5.31 -6.12
CA LEU A 141 -10.29 -3.96 -6.49
C LEU A 141 -11.65 -3.66 -5.87
N PHE A 142 -11.67 -2.80 -4.88
CA PHE A 142 -12.90 -2.31 -4.29
C PHE A 142 -13.32 -1.03 -5.01
N VAL A 143 -14.35 -1.14 -5.86
CA VAL A 143 -14.94 -0.02 -6.59
C VAL A 143 -15.92 0.71 -5.70
N ASN A 144 -15.78 2.02 -5.59
CA ASN A 144 -16.62 2.89 -4.78
C ASN A 144 -17.92 3.22 -5.52
N ASN A 145 -19.06 2.88 -4.93
CA ASN A 145 -20.38 3.12 -5.53
C ASN A 145 -21.09 4.37 -4.94
N GLY A 146 -20.35 5.26 -4.31
CA GLY A 146 -20.89 6.41 -3.61
C GLY A 146 -21.23 6.11 -2.16
N ILE A 147 -21.94 7.04 -1.51
CA ILE A 147 -22.24 7.00 -0.08
C ILE A 147 -23.67 6.52 0.20
N ASP A 148 -23.85 5.85 1.32
CA ASP A 148 -25.18 5.53 1.84
C ASP A 148 -25.84 6.75 2.53
N LYS A 149 -27.03 6.55 3.11
CA LYS A 149 -27.79 7.59 3.83
C LYS A 149 -27.07 8.17 5.07
N ASP A 150 -26.08 7.45 5.59
CA ASP A 150 -25.30 7.81 6.78
C ASP A 150 -23.93 8.42 6.40
N GLY A 151 -23.66 8.65 5.09
CA GLY A 151 -22.44 9.23 4.55
C GLY A 151 -21.27 8.24 4.52
N ILE A 152 -21.55 6.92 4.56
CA ILE A 152 -20.53 5.87 4.52
C ILE A 152 -20.33 5.43 3.07
N PRO A 153 -19.09 5.44 2.54
CA PRO A 153 -18.80 4.94 1.20
C PRO A 153 -19.06 3.42 1.12
N ILE A 154 -19.65 2.98 0.02
CA ILE A 154 -20.03 1.57 -0.19
C ILE A 154 -19.23 1.02 -1.37
N PHE A 155 -18.52 -0.07 -1.13
CA PHE A 155 -17.65 -0.68 -2.12
C PHE A 155 -18.21 -2.02 -2.63
N THR A 156 -17.80 -2.36 -3.88
CA THR A 156 -17.97 -3.69 -4.48
C THR A 156 -16.63 -4.19 -4.96
N GLU A 157 -16.29 -5.44 -4.65
CA GLU A 157 -15.08 -6.09 -5.16
C GLU A 157 -15.29 -6.48 -6.64
N GLU A 158 -14.46 -5.96 -7.54
CA GLU A 158 -14.60 -6.10 -9.00
C GLU A 158 -13.29 -6.43 -9.73
N ALA A 159 -12.24 -6.91 -9.06
CA ALA A 159 -10.94 -7.16 -9.70
C ALA A 159 -11.05 -8.10 -10.91
N GLU A 160 -11.83 -9.19 -10.82
CA GLU A 160 -12.05 -10.13 -11.91
C GLU A 160 -12.71 -9.44 -13.14
N ARG A 161 -13.66 -8.54 -12.89
CA ARG A 161 -14.34 -7.79 -13.94
C ARG A 161 -13.36 -6.94 -14.74
N TYR A 162 -12.39 -6.31 -14.07
CA TYR A 162 -11.38 -5.47 -14.71
C TYR A 162 -10.17 -6.26 -15.23
N GLY A 163 -10.00 -7.56 -14.88
CA GLY A 163 -8.80 -8.34 -15.20
C GLY A 163 -7.63 -8.07 -14.27
N LEU A 164 -7.92 -7.64 -13.05
CA LEU A 164 -6.97 -7.20 -12.02
C LEU A 164 -6.82 -8.19 -10.85
N ASP A 165 -7.49 -9.37 -10.90
CA ASP A 165 -7.44 -10.41 -9.87
C ASP A 165 -6.14 -11.24 -9.91
N LEU A 166 -4.99 -10.58 -10.04
CA LEU A 166 -3.69 -11.22 -10.20
C LEU A 166 -3.36 -12.13 -9.01
N ARG A 167 -2.79 -13.30 -9.32
CA ARG A 167 -2.39 -14.31 -8.31
C ARG A 167 -0.88 -14.39 -8.12
N SER A 168 -0.18 -13.30 -8.40
CA SER A 168 1.26 -13.15 -8.21
C SER A 168 1.62 -12.80 -6.76
N PHE A 169 2.91 -12.68 -6.47
CA PHE A 169 3.38 -12.26 -5.15
C PHE A 169 3.52 -10.75 -5.10
N SER A 170 2.37 -10.08 -5.16
CA SER A 170 2.31 -8.63 -5.29
C SER A 170 2.72 -7.94 -3.99
N THR A 171 3.59 -6.92 -4.11
CA THR A 171 4.07 -6.11 -2.98
C THR A 171 3.45 -4.73 -3.01
N GLN A 172 3.42 -4.11 -4.19
CA GLN A 172 2.94 -2.74 -4.41
C GLN A 172 2.45 -2.59 -5.84
N SER A 173 1.70 -1.54 -6.12
CA SER A 173 1.19 -1.22 -7.45
C SER A 173 1.14 0.29 -7.66
N ALA A 174 1.15 0.71 -8.93
CA ALA A 174 0.92 2.08 -9.33
C ALA A 174 0.09 2.16 -10.60
N PHE A 175 -0.91 3.03 -10.57
CA PHE A 175 -1.70 3.40 -11.76
C PHE A 175 -1.14 4.68 -12.36
N PHE A 176 -0.98 4.69 -13.68
CA PHE A 176 -0.46 5.83 -14.43
C PHE A 176 -0.77 5.66 -15.92
N ASP A 177 -0.92 6.75 -16.62
CA ASP A 177 -1.13 6.78 -18.08
C ASP A 177 0.23 6.59 -18.77
N MET A 178 0.57 5.34 -19.15
CA MET A 178 1.89 4.98 -19.67
C MET A 178 2.12 5.41 -21.11
N ASP A 179 1.05 5.43 -21.93
CA ASP A 179 1.12 5.70 -23.36
C ASP A 179 0.47 7.03 -23.79
N LYS A 180 -0.12 7.74 -22.81
CA LYS A 180 -0.76 9.06 -22.97
C LYS A 180 -2.04 9.04 -23.79
N ASP A 181 -2.78 7.98 -23.70
CA ASP A 181 -4.10 7.87 -24.31
C ASP A 181 -5.23 8.46 -23.44
N GLY A 182 -4.93 8.76 -22.17
CA GLY A 182 -5.80 9.45 -21.23
C GLY A 182 -6.51 8.52 -20.24
N ASP A 183 -6.26 7.22 -20.29
CA ASP A 183 -6.70 6.30 -19.27
C ASP A 183 -5.53 5.82 -18.37
N LEU A 184 -5.82 5.10 -17.31
CA LEU A 184 -4.80 4.65 -16.37
C LEU A 184 -4.46 3.18 -16.59
N ASP A 185 -3.18 2.91 -16.78
CA ASP A 185 -2.56 1.59 -16.82
C ASP A 185 -2.08 1.16 -15.44
N LEU A 186 -1.62 -0.08 -15.32
CA LEU A 186 -1.17 -0.62 -14.04
C LEU A 186 0.20 -1.28 -14.13
N PHE A 187 1.12 -0.86 -13.26
CA PHE A 187 2.31 -1.63 -12.92
C PHE A 187 2.14 -2.30 -11.56
N VAL A 188 2.44 -3.61 -11.49
CA VAL A 188 2.43 -4.39 -10.25
C VAL A 188 3.83 -4.90 -9.96
N LEU A 189 4.36 -4.46 -8.82
CA LEU A 189 5.63 -4.89 -8.28
C LEU A 189 5.45 -6.20 -7.53
N ASN A 190 6.19 -7.21 -7.92
CA ASN A 190 6.18 -8.54 -7.33
C ASN A 190 7.52 -8.87 -6.65
N HIS A 191 7.54 -9.92 -5.82
CA HIS A 191 8.76 -10.41 -5.19
C HIS A 191 8.90 -11.92 -5.31
N SER A 192 10.14 -12.40 -5.20
CA SER A 192 10.44 -13.83 -5.16
C SER A 192 10.35 -14.37 -3.73
N LEU A 193 9.68 -15.49 -3.55
CA LEU A 193 9.57 -16.15 -2.24
C LEU A 193 10.90 -16.76 -1.75
N HIS A 194 11.74 -17.21 -2.68
CA HIS A 194 12.97 -17.92 -2.39
C HIS A 194 14.16 -17.34 -3.16
N PRO A 195 14.45 -16.05 -3.00
CA PRO A 195 15.49 -15.40 -3.78
C PRO A 195 16.85 -16.11 -3.61
N ASN A 196 17.20 -16.52 -2.40
CA ASN A 196 18.48 -17.20 -2.13
C ASN A 196 18.58 -18.57 -2.80
N SER A 197 17.50 -19.35 -2.86
CA SER A 197 17.50 -20.67 -3.54
C SER A 197 17.46 -20.51 -5.06
N ASN A 198 16.88 -19.42 -5.56
CA ASN A 198 16.81 -19.11 -6.97
C ASN A 198 18.12 -18.53 -7.52
N TYR A 199 18.95 -17.95 -6.64
CA TYR A 199 20.22 -17.33 -7.04
C TYR A 199 21.17 -18.33 -7.72
N GLY A 200 21.30 -19.56 -7.21
CA GLY A 200 22.14 -20.60 -7.80
C GLY A 200 23.51 -20.07 -8.20
N LYS A 201 23.93 -20.36 -9.43
CA LYS A 201 25.14 -19.81 -10.06
C LYS A 201 24.88 -18.57 -10.95
N GLY A 202 23.76 -17.90 -10.79
CA GLY A 202 23.33 -16.78 -11.63
C GLY A 202 22.61 -17.18 -12.92
N ASP A 203 22.60 -18.45 -13.27
CA ASP A 203 22.01 -18.94 -14.54
C ASP A 203 20.48 -18.79 -14.58
N ASN A 204 19.85 -18.63 -13.43
CA ASN A 204 18.40 -18.50 -13.29
C ASN A 204 17.88 -17.05 -13.32
N SER A 205 18.76 -16.06 -13.37
CA SER A 205 18.37 -14.66 -13.27
C SER A 205 17.43 -14.20 -14.40
N ASN A 206 17.57 -14.77 -15.58
CA ASN A 206 16.78 -14.43 -16.76
C ASN A 206 15.60 -15.38 -17.02
N LEU A 207 15.33 -16.33 -16.12
CA LEU A 207 14.16 -17.20 -16.26
C LEU A 207 12.90 -16.40 -15.91
N ILE A 208 11.98 -16.36 -16.85
CA ILE A 208 10.64 -15.75 -16.63
C ILE A 208 9.90 -16.56 -15.57
N ASP A 209 9.29 -15.86 -14.63
CA ASP A 209 8.44 -16.43 -13.59
C ASP A 209 7.15 -15.60 -13.45
N ASP A 210 6.04 -16.19 -13.85
CA ASP A 210 4.74 -15.51 -13.90
C ASP A 210 4.20 -15.10 -12.52
N ILE A 211 4.75 -15.67 -11.46
CA ILE A 211 4.27 -15.42 -10.09
C ILE A 211 5.11 -14.33 -9.40
N SER A 212 6.43 -14.34 -9.60
CA SER A 212 7.36 -13.42 -8.94
C SER A 212 7.90 -12.31 -9.84
N GLY A 213 7.72 -12.41 -11.17
CA GLY A 213 8.06 -11.33 -12.10
C GLY A 213 7.05 -10.17 -12.03
N ASP A 214 7.56 -8.95 -12.19
CA ASP A 214 6.72 -7.75 -12.23
C ASP A 214 5.74 -7.79 -13.42
N LYS A 215 4.63 -7.07 -13.31
CA LYS A 215 3.59 -7.04 -14.33
C LYS A 215 3.30 -5.61 -14.78
N LEU A 216 3.13 -5.45 -16.10
CA LEU A 216 2.60 -4.24 -16.71
C LEU A 216 1.32 -4.60 -17.46
N LEU A 217 0.23 -3.92 -17.11
CA LEU A 217 -1.07 -4.13 -17.70
C LEU A 217 -1.54 -2.84 -18.36
N GLU A 218 -1.93 -2.94 -19.64
CA GLU A 218 -2.54 -1.87 -20.41
C GLU A 218 -4.05 -1.89 -20.23
N ASN A 219 -4.64 -0.74 -20.00
CA ASN A 219 -6.08 -0.56 -19.94
C ASN A 219 -6.62 -0.39 -21.37
N ILE A 220 -7.49 -1.26 -21.77
CA ILE A 220 -8.17 -1.16 -23.07
C ILE A 220 -9.68 -1.15 -22.83
N ASP A 221 -10.30 0.00 -22.97
CA ASP A 221 -11.74 0.18 -22.77
C ASP A 221 -12.22 -0.31 -21.39
N GLY A 222 -11.46 -0.03 -20.32
CA GLY A 222 -11.79 -0.43 -18.95
C GLY A 222 -11.48 -1.89 -18.63
N LYS A 223 -10.67 -2.57 -19.45
CA LYS A 223 -10.18 -3.92 -19.20
C LYS A 223 -8.66 -3.97 -19.25
N PHE A 224 -8.04 -4.43 -18.18
CA PHE A 224 -6.59 -4.51 -18.08
C PHE A 224 -6.05 -5.81 -18.72
N ILE A 225 -5.12 -5.65 -19.64
CA ILE A 225 -4.49 -6.73 -20.41
C ILE A 225 -3.00 -6.79 -20.07
N ASP A 226 -2.50 -7.96 -19.71
CA ASP A 226 -1.07 -8.17 -19.40
C ASP A 226 -0.23 -8.04 -20.68
N ILE A 227 0.56 -6.98 -20.78
CA ILE A 227 1.51 -6.68 -21.87
C ILE A 227 2.97 -6.87 -21.45
N THR A 228 3.23 -7.43 -20.29
CA THR A 228 4.56 -7.52 -19.69
C THR A 228 5.59 -8.14 -20.63
N SER A 229 5.24 -9.22 -21.33
CA SER A 229 6.15 -9.89 -22.27
C SER A 229 6.59 -9.05 -23.45
N GLN A 230 5.81 -8.01 -23.81
CA GLN A 230 6.03 -7.12 -24.94
C GLN A 230 6.71 -5.82 -24.53
N SER A 231 6.60 -5.45 -23.25
CA SER A 231 7.09 -4.18 -22.71
C SER A 231 8.61 -4.11 -22.51
N GLY A 232 9.30 -5.26 -22.49
CA GLY A 232 10.74 -5.32 -22.17
C GLY A 232 11.05 -5.24 -20.68
N ILE A 233 10.04 -5.22 -19.80
CA ILE A 233 10.23 -5.24 -18.34
C ILE A 233 10.86 -6.56 -17.93
N PHE A 234 11.75 -6.49 -16.93
CA PHE A 234 12.39 -7.68 -16.36
C PHE A 234 11.35 -8.53 -15.61
N GLN A 235 11.21 -9.78 -16.03
CA GLN A 235 10.26 -10.75 -15.49
C GLN A 235 10.97 -11.91 -14.78
N GLY A 236 12.18 -11.64 -14.28
CA GLY A 236 13.04 -12.69 -13.74
C GLY A 236 12.52 -13.28 -12.45
N LYS A 237 12.90 -14.53 -12.22
CA LYS A 237 12.60 -15.32 -11.03
C LYS A 237 13.21 -14.75 -9.75
N ILE A 238 14.15 -13.82 -9.85
CA ILE A 238 14.87 -13.21 -8.75
C ILE A 238 14.41 -11.74 -8.66
N GLY A 239 13.49 -11.44 -7.77
CA GLY A 239 13.00 -10.10 -7.50
C GLY A 239 12.86 -9.85 -6.01
N TYR A 240 13.29 -8.67 -5.54
CA TYR A 240 13.17 -8.25 -4.14
C TYR A 240 12.26 -7.03 -4.00
N GLY A 241 11.43 -6.72 -5.00
CA GLY A 241 10.63 -5.53 -5.10
C GLY A 241 10.00 -5.08 -3.79
N LEU A 242 10.43 -3.92 -3.27
CA LEU A 242 9.98 -3.35 -2.00
C LEU A 242 9.38 -1.96 -2.19
N GLY A 243 9.91 -1.19 -3.13
CA GLY A 243 9.50 0.17 -3.38
C GLY A 243 9.24 0.44 -4.85
N LEU A 244 8.24 1.26 -5.14
CA LEU A 244 7.82 1.64 -6.48
C LEU A 244 7.61 3.15 -6.54
N SER A 245 8.11 3.77 -7.61
CA SER A 245 7.85 5.17 -7.90
C SER A 245 7.67 5.37 -9.40
N ILE A 246 6.73 6.22 -9.77
CA ILE A 246 6.46 6.62 -11.15
C ILE A 246 6.76 8.11 -11.29
N SER A 247 7.60 8.47 -12.25
CA SER A 247 7.95 9.86 -12.55
C SER A 247 8.63 9.95 -13.90
N ASP A 248 8.52 11.09 -14.58
CA ASP A 248 9.35 11.40 -15.75
C ASP A 248 10.76 11.80 -15.25
N ILE A 249 11.66 10.82 -15.18
CA ILE A 249 13.01 10.98 -14.62
C ILE A 249 13.95 11.64 -15.62
N ASN A 250 13.80 11.36 -16.91
CA ASN A 250 14.66 11.83 -17.99
C ASN A 250 14.13 13.10 -18.67
N ASN A 251 12.94 13.57 -18.30
CA ASN A 251 12.24 14.74 -18.81
C ASN A 251 11.91 14.64 -20.32
N ASP A 252 11.53 13.44 -20.79
CA ASP A 252 11.05 13.20 -22.16
C ASP A 252 9.52 13.30 -22.29
N GLY A 253 8.87 13.50 -21.18
CA GLY A 253 7.43 13.67 -21.07
C GLY A 253 6.68 12.35 -20.90
N TYR A 254 7.33 11.17 -20.85
CA TYR A 254 6.71 9.89 -20.51
C TYR A 254 7.03 9.50 -19.06
N PRO A 255 6.11 8.82 -18.36
CA PRO A 255 6.41 8.33 -17.03
C PRO A 255 7.39 7.15 -17.08
N ASP A 256 8.43 7.23 -16.25
CA ASP A 256 9.38 6.15 -16.01
C ASP A 256 9.01 5.37 -14.76
N ILE A 257 9.41 4.10 -14.70
CA ILE A 257 9.17 3.21 -13.56
C ILE A 257 10.49 3.00 -12.83
N TYR A 258 10.55 3.37 -11.55
CA TYR A 258 11.68 3.10 -10.67
C TYR A 258 11.28 2.06 -9.62
N VAL A 259 12.04 0.95 -9.55
CA VAL A 259 11.86 -0.14 -8.60
C VAL A 259 13.09 -0.20 -7.68
N GLY A 260 12.85 -0.27 -6.35
CA GLY A 260 13.87 -0.31 -5.30
C GLY A 260 13.75 -1.50 -4.35
#